data_3a0982522e4f2040ca033d20f07e8276
#
_entry.id   3a0982522e4f2040ca033d20f07e8276
#
_cell.length_a   1.000
_cell.length_b   1.000
_cell.length_c   1.000
_cell.angle_alpha   90.00
_cell.angle_beta   90.00
_cell.angle_gamma   90.00
#
_symmetry.space_group_name_H-M   'P 1'
#
loop_
_entity.id
_entity.type
_entity.pdbx_description
1 polymer ?
#
loop_
_entity_poly.entity_id
_entity_poly.type
_entity_poly.pdbx_seq_one_letter_code
_entity_poly.pdbx_strand_id
1 'polypeptide(L)'
;MSRAARYAYLVLAWLVVVAIVMQVFFIGLGLFAGSENIDIHRTLGWIVHLLPIPLLLAAALSHAGRRHWQWALALAAVVFIVPILALMKDTPVVAALHPVGAVIAFWLAVVVAQNSVAAVRHADDLGPDALESTAA
;
A
#
# COMPACT_ATOMS: atom_id res chain seq x y z
N MET A 1 -8.47 -20.87 7.89
CA MET A 1 -7.80 -19.61 7.41
C MET A 1 -6.62 -19.97 6.52
N SER A 2 -6.49 -19.43 5.31
CA SER A 2 -5.39 -19.85 4.44
C SER A 2 -4.09 -19.09 4.78
N ARG A 3 -3.04 -19.83 5.11
CA ARG A 3 -1.67 -19.33 5.29
C ARG A 3 -1.23 -18.50 4.08
N ALA A 4 -1.61 -18.95 2.87
CA ALA A 4 -1.33 -18.26 1.63
C ALA A 4 -1.89 -16.81 1.58
N ALA A 5 -3.10 -16.55 2.09
CA ALA A 5 -3.69 -15.22 2.10
C ALA A 5 -2.91 -14.23 3.02
N ARG A 6 -2.37 -14.72 4.14
CA ARG A 6 -1.53 -13.90 5.05
C ARG A 6 -0.20 -13.53 4.41
N TYR A 7 0.45 -14.49 3.74
CA TYR A 7 1.68 -14.21 2.99
C TYR A 7 1.42 -13.30 1.79
N ALA A 8 0.29 -13.48 1.08
CA ALA A 8 -0.10 -12.56 0.02
C ALA A 8 -0.31 -11.13 0.55
N TYR A 9 -0.98 -10.99 1.71
CA TYR A 9 -1.15 -9.70 2.38
C TYR A 9 0.20 -9.08 2.75
N LEU A 10 1.14 -9.86 3.32
CA LEU A 10 2.48 -9.43 3.65
C LEU A 10 3.25 -8.93 2.42
N VAL A 11 3.29 -9.75 1.37
CA VAL A 11 4.04 -9.43 0.14
C VAL A 11 3.47 -8.18 -0.54
N LEU A 12 2.14 -8.10 -0.68
CA LEU A 12 1.49 -6.94 -1.29
C LEU A 12 1.69 -5.66 -0.46
N ALA A 13 1.66 -5.75 0.88
CA ALA A 13 1.90 -4.60 1.73
C ALA A 13 3.31 -4.03 1.55
N TRP A 14 4.34 -4.88 1.52
CA TRP A 14 5.72 -4.45 1.25
C TRP A 14 5.91 -3.99 -0.19
N LEU A 15 5.23 -4.60 -1.16
CA LEU A 15 5.26 -4.15 -2.55
C LEU A 15 4.74 -2.71 -2.68
N VAL A 16 3.68 -2.33 -1.96
CA VAL A 16 3.18 -0.95 -1.94
C VAL A 16 4.24 0.00 -1.38
N VAL A 17 4.93 -0.36 -0.29
CA VAL A 17 6.02 0.46 0.28
C VAL A 17 7.11 0.70 -0.76
N VAL A 18 7.60 -0.37 -1.39
CA VAL A 18 8.65 -0.29 -2.42
C VAL A 18 8.18 0.54 -3.62
N ALA A 19 6.94 0.34 -4.06
CA ALA A 19 6.37 1.07 -5.18
C ALA A 19 6.29 2.58 -4.92
N ILE A 20 5.91 3.02 -3.70
CA ILE A 20 5.91 4.45 -3.34
C ILE A 20 7.34 5.00 -3.29
N VAL A 21 8.32 4.26 -2.77
CA VAL A 21 9.73 4.67 -2.80
C VAL A 21 10.22 4.86 -4.23
N MET A 22 9.87 3.94 -5.14
CA MET A 22 10.20 4.06 -6.57
C MET A 22 9.53 5.28 -7.21
N GLN A 23 8.30 5.64 -6.80
CA GLN A 23 7.65 6.86 -7.25
C GLN A 23 8.44 8.12 -6.87
N VAL A 24 8.94 8.18 -5.64
CA VAL A 24 9.79 9.30 -5.16
C VAL A 24 11.12 9.32 -5.92
N PHE A 25 11.71 8.16 -6.17
CA PHE A 25 12.95 8.06 -6.94
C PHE A 25 12.78 8.58 -8.37
N PHE A 26 11.74 8.18 -9.09
CA PHE A 26 11.53 8.61 -10.47
C PHE A 26 11.16 10.10 -10.60
N ILE A 27 10.42 10.67 -9.65
CA ILE A 27 10.21 12.12 -9.66
C ILE A 27 11.51 12.86 -9.38
N GLY A 28 12.36 12.36 -8.48
CA GLY A 28 13.71 12.89 -8.24
C GLY A 28 14.57 12.85 -9.50
N LEU A 29 14.59 11.74 -10.23
CA LEU A 29 15.27 11.65 -11.52
C LEU A 29 14.72 12.67 -12.53
N GLY A 30 13.40 12.87 -12.58
CA GLY A 30 12.77 13.86 -13.45
C GLY A 30 13.21 15.29 -13.15
N LEU A 31 13.47 15.60 -11.88
CA LEU A 31 13.93 16.93 -11.45
C LEU A 31 15.43 17.16 -11.68
N PHE A 32 16.26 16.12 -11.53
CA PHE A 32 17.72 16.28 -11.52
C PHE A 32 18.44 15.69 -12.73
N ALA A 33 17.85 14.74 -13.46
CA ALA A 33 18.50 14.03 -14.55
C ALA A 33 17.81 14.18 -15.91
N GLY A 34 16.54 14.60 -15.95
CA GLY A 34 15.83 14.86 -17.22
C GLY A 34 14.33 14.59 -17.10
N SER A 35 13.55 15.44 -17.78
CA SER A 35 12.09 15.43 -17.68
C SER A 35 11.41 14.17 -18.24
N GLU A 36 12.09 13.37 -19.07
CA GLU A 36 11.62 12.08 -19.57
C GLU A 36 11.31 11.10 -18.43
N ASN A 37 11.99 11.23 -17.29
CA ASN A 37 11.76 10.42 -16.12
C ASN A 37 10.44 10.75 -15.39
N ILE A 38 9.86 11.94 -15.66
CA ILE A 38 8.53 12.30 -15.15
C ILE A 38 7.46 11.42 -15.80
N ASP A 39 7.62 11.01 -17.04
CA ASP A 39 6.68 10.12 -17.72
C ASP A 39 6.74 8.71 -17.15
N ILE A 40 7.92 8.26 -16.70
CA ILE A 40 8.07 7.00 -15.95
C ILE A 40 7.33 7.10 -14.61
N HIS A 41 7.49 8.21 -13.87
CA HIS A 41 6.76 8.45 -12.63
C HIS A 41 5.24 8.39 -12.85
N ARG A 42 4.73 9.02 -13.91
CA ARG A 42 3.30 9.01 -14.25
C ARG A 42 2.79 7.59 -14.56
N THR A 43 3.51 6.88 -15.44
CA THR A 43 3.15 5.52 -15.85
C THR A 43 3.16 4.55 -14.66
N LEU A 44 4.23 4.57 -13.86
CA LEU A 44 4.33 3.76 -12.65
C LEU A 44 3.25 4.16 -11.64
N GLY A 45 2.89 5.45 -11.57
CA GLY A 45 1.83 5.97 -10.72
C GLY A 45 0.50 5.25 -10.94
N TRP A 46 0.11 4.99 -12.19
CA TRP A 46 -1.10 4.23 -12.50
C TRP A 46 -1.06 2.79 -11.98
N ILE A 47 0.11 2.14 -12.06
CA ILE A 47 0.30 0.79 -11.52
C ILE A 47 0.18 0.79 -9.99
N VAL A 48 0.86 1.73 -9.33
CA VAL A 48 0.81 1.89 -7.87
C VAL A 48 -0.60 2.16 -7.38
N HIS A 49 -1.37 2.93 -8.16
CA HIS A 49 -2.77 3.25 -7.87
C HIS A 49 -3.68 2.01 -7.84
N LEU A 50 -3.35 0.96 -8.59
CA LEU A 50 -4.12 -0.29 -8.61
C LEU A 50 -3.72 -1.27 -7.49
N LEU A 51 -2.53 -1.15 -6.89
CA LEU A 51 -2.04 -2.08 -5.87
C LEU A 51 -2.93 -2.19 -4.61
N PRO A 52 -3.62 -1.14 -4.13
CA PRO A 52 -4.54 -1.25 -3.00
C PRO A 52 -5.68 -2.25 -3.21
N ILE A 53 -6.10 -2.51 -4.45
CA ILE A 53 -7.19 -3.44 -4.75
C ILE A 53 -6.84 -4.88 -4.31
N PRO A 54 -5.78 -5.53 -4.84
CA PRO A 54 -5.38 -6.85 -4.39
C PRO A 54 -4.92 -6.85 -2.91
N LEU A 55 -4.36 -5.74 -2.41
CA LEU A 55 -4.00 -5.62 -1.00
C LEU A 55 -5.22 -5.70 -0.08
N LEU A 56 -6.30 -4.98 -0.38
CA LEU A 56 -7.56 -5.04 0.37
C LEU A 56 -8.17 -6.43 0.34
N LEU A 57 -8.17 -7.08 -0.83
CA LEU A 57 -8.65 -8.45 -0.97
C LEU A 57 -7.83 -9.41 -0.11
N ALA A 58 -6.50 -9.31 -0.17
CA ALA A 58 -5.62 -10.15 0.65
C ALA A 58 -5.80 -9.87 2.15
N ALA A 59 -5.97 -8.61 2.57
CA ALA A 59 -6.25 -8.24 3.94
C ALA A 59 -7.58 -8.85 4.44
N ALA A 60 -8.63 -8.82 3.63
CA ALA A 60 -9.93 -9.43 3.94
C ALA A 60 -9.82 -10.96 4.06
N LEU A 61 -9.17 -11.61 3.08
CA LEU A 61 -9.02 -13.07 3.04
C LEU A 61 -8.01 -13.61 4.08
N SER A 62 -7.12 -12.75 4.60
CA SER A 62 -6.17 -13.14 5.66
C SER A 62 -6.82 -13.37 7.00
N HIS A 63 -8.05 -12.87 7.21
CA HIS A 63 -8.76 -12.86 8.49
C HIS A 63 -7.90 -12.37 9.68
N ALA A 64 -6.96 -11.47 9.41
CA ALA A 64 -6.07 -10.89 10.41
C ALA A 64 -6.77 -9.94 11.41
N GLY A 65 -8.07 -9.72 11.21
CA GLY A 65 -8.93 -8.94 12.09
C GLY A 65 -9.26 -7.54 11.52
N ARG A 66 -10.32 -6.95 12.10
CA ARG A 66 -10.90 -5.68 11.64
C ARG A 66 -9.87 -4.54 11.54
N ARG A 67 -8.94 -4.47 12.48
CA ARG A 67 -7.91 -3.42 12.52
C ARG A 67 -7.01 -3.44 11.27
N HIS A 68 -6.58 -4.62 10.82
CA HIS A 68 -5.74 -4.77 9.63
C HIS A 68 -6.45 -4.28 8.39
N TRP A 69 -7.72 -4.67 8.23
CA TRP A 69 -8.55 -4.23 7.12
C TRP A 69 -8.79 -2.71 7.12
N GLN A 70 -9.01 -2.09 8.30
CA GLN A 70 -9.19 -0.65 8.44
C GLN A 70 -7.94 0.14 8.00
N TRP A 71 -6.74 -0.30 8.39
CA TRP A 71 -5.49 0.32 7.95
C TRP A 71 -5.26 0.16 6.44
N ALA A 72 -5.54 -1.02 5.88
CA ALA A 72 -5.46 -1.24 4.44
C ALA A 72 -6.47 -0.36 3.68
N LEU A 73 -7.69 -0.17 4.21
CA LEU A 73 -8.69 0.71 3.63
C LEU A 73 -8.27 2.18 3.69
N ALA A 74 -7.72 2.63 4.81
CA ALA A 74 -7.19 3.99 4.94
C ALA A 74 -6.07 4.26 3.94
N LEU A 75 -5.13 3.32 3.79
CA LEU A 75 -4.09 3.38 2.77
C LEU A 75 -4.68 3.46 1.36
N ALA A 76 -5.64 2.61 1.04
CA ALA A 76 -6.31 2.60 -0.26
C ALA A 76 -6.98 3.95 -0.55
N ALA A 77 -7.72 4.50 0.39
CA ALA A 77 -8.38 5.80 0.23
C ALA A 77 -7.37 6.92 -0.09
N VAL A 78 -6.25 6.97 0.64
CA VAL A 78 -5.20 7.97 0.40
C VAL A 78 -4.55 7.75 -0.96
N VAL A 79 -4.17 6.52 -1.32
CA VAL A 79 -3.55 6.20 -2.62
C VAL A 79 -4.46 6.55 -3.78
N PHE A 80 -5.80 6.41 -3.65
CA PHE A 80 -6.75 6.82 -4.68
C PHE A 80 -6.93 8.34 -4.78
N ILE A 81 -6.80 9.09 -3.68
CA ILE A 81 -6.95 10.55 -3.65
C ILE A 81 -5.70 11.25 -4.19
N VAL A 82 -4.51 10.77 -3.86
CA VAL A 82 -3.23 11.44 -4.13
C VAL A 82 -3.03 11.81 -5.63
N PRO A 83 -3.26 10.94 -6.63
CA PRO A 83 -3.09 11.33 -8.03
C PRO A 83 -4.15 12.33 -8.50
N ILE A 84 -5.34 12.35 -7.90
CA ILE A 84 -6.39 13.34 -8.22
C ILE A 84 -5.88 14.74 -7.88
N LEU A 85 -5.17 14.91 -6.75
CA LEU A 85 -4.57 16.19 -6.37
C LEU A 85 -3.59 16.70 -7.43
N ALA A 86 -2.77 15.80 -8.02
CA ALA A 86 -1.84 16.17 -9.08
C ALA A 86 -2.51 16.62 -10.39
N LEU A 87 -3.76 16.24 -10.62
CA LEU A 87 -4.54 16.64 -11.80
C LEU A 87 -5.14 18.04 -11.65
N MET A 88 -5.22 18.59 -10.43
CA MET A 88 -5.84 19.90 -10.14
C MET A 88 -4.88 21.07 -10.43
N LYS A 89 -4.36 21.12 -11.66
CA LYS A 89 -3.33 22.10 -12.07
C LYS A 89 -3.81 23.56 -12.03
N ASP A 90 -5.10 23.79 -12.19
CA ASP A 90 -5.71 25.12 -12.15
C ASP A 90 -5.81 25.68 -10.71
N THR A 91 -5.55 24.84 -9.72
CA THR A 91 -5.50 25.22 -8.30
C THR A 91 -4.15 24.78 -7.70
N PRO A 92 -3.07 25.55 -7.89
CA PRO A 92 -1.70 25.14 -7.54
C PRO A 92 -1.53 24.75 -6.07
N VAL A 93 -2.25 25.42 -5.16
CA VAL A 93 -2.22 25.08 -3.73
C VAL A 93 -2.77 23.69 -3.47
N VAL A 94 -3.83 23.28 -4.18
CA VAL A 94 -4.39 21.92 -4.06
C VAL A 94 -3.45 20.90 -4.70
N ALA A 95 -2.90 21.21 -5.87
CA ALA A 95 -1.92 20.34 -6.52
C ALA A 95 -0.65 20.12 -5.63
N ALA A 96 -0.26 21.15 -4.87
CA ALA A 96 0.88 21.06 -3.94
C ALA A 96 0.62 20.10 -2.75
N LEU A 97 -0.62 19.70 -2.52
CA LEU A 97 -0.94 18.65 -1.53
C LEU A 97 -0.61 17.24 -2.03
N HIS A 98 -0.35 17.04 -3.33
CA HIS A 98 0.05 15.74 -3.87
C HIS A 98 1.29 15.14 -3.17
N PRO A 99 2.44 15.83 -3.05
CA PRO A 99 3.58 15.28 -2.31
C PRO A 99 3.30 15.09 -0.81
N VAL A 100 2.47 15.92 -0.19
CA VAL A 100 2.05 15.74 1.21
C VAL A 100 1.23 14.45 1.34
N GLY A 101 0.27 14.24 0.45
CA GLY A 101 -0.51 13.00 0.40
C GLY A 101 0.35 11.76 0.14
N ALA A 102 1.41 11.89 -0.69
CA ALA A 102 2.36 10.80 -0.93
C ALA A 102 3.15 10.42 0.34
N VAL A 103 3.54 11.39 1.17
CA VAL A 103 4.19 11.12 2.48
C VAL A 103 3.22 10.40 3.42
N ILE A 104 1.95 10.82 3.47
CA ILE A 104 0.91 10.16 4.28
C ILE A 104 0.69 8.73 3.77
N ALA A 105 0.60 8.52 2.44
CA ALA A 105 0.48 7.19 1.84
C ALA A 105 1.67 6.29 2.19
N PHE A 106 2.88 6.82 2.14
CA PHE A 106 4.08 6.08 2.54
C PHE A 106 4.03 5.65 4.01
N TRP A 107 3.71 6.56 4.92
CA TRP A 107 3.56 6.24 6.33
C TRP A 107 2.51 5.16 6.57
N LEU A 108 1.32 5.29 5.96
CA LEU A 108 0.27 4.26 6.04
C LEU A 108 0.72 2.93 5.47
N ALA A 109 1.44 2.92 4.35
CA ALA A 109 1.97 1.69 3.75
C ALA A 109 2.94 0.97 4.70
N VAL A 110 3.83 1.71 5.38
CA VAL A 110 4.73 1.14 6.39
C VAL A 110 3.94 0.56 7.57
N VAL A 111 2.91 1.26 8.07
CA VAL A 111 2.05 0.75 9.15
C VAL A 111 1.35 -0.54 8.72
N VAL A 112 0.79 -0.59 7.50
CA VAL A 112 0.13 -1.80 6.96
C VAL A 112 1.13 -2.94 6.81
N ALA A 113 2.34 -2.66 6.31
CA ALA A 113 3.39 -3.67 6.15
C ALA A 113 3.85 -4.25 7.50
N GLN A 114 4.06 -3.40 8.52
CA GLN A 114 4.41 -3.85 9.86
C GLN A 114 3.28 -4.70 10.50
N ASN A 115 2.03 -4.27 10.35
CA ASN A 115 0.87 -5.02 10.83
C ASN A 115 0.77 -6.40 10.13
N SER A 116 1.08 -6.49 8.82
CA SER A 116 1.04 -7.76 8.09
C SER A 116 2.09 -8.75 8.59
N VAL A 117 3.28 -8.29 8.99
CA VAL A 117 4.31 -9.12 9.63
C VAL A 117 3.79 -9.71 10.95
N ALA A 118 3.14 -8.88 11.78
CA ALA A 118 2.56 -9.33 13.03
C ALA A 118 1.46 -10.39 12.81
N ALA A 119 0.64 -10.22 11.76
CA ALA A 119 -0.41 -11.19 11.41
C ALA A 119 0.14 -12.57 10.98
N VAL A 120 1.29 -12.59 10.29
CA VAL A 120 1.97 -13.84 9.89
C VAL A 120 2.58 -14.51 11.11
N ARG A 121 3.36 -13.78 11.93
CA ARG A 121 4.01 -14.33 13.13
C ARG A 121 3.01 -14.95 14.10
N HIS A 122 1.93 -14.24 14.40
CA HIS A 122 0.90 -14.74 15.30
C HIS A 122 0.26 -16.06 14.81
N ALA A 123 0.16 -16.25 13.50
CA ALA A 123 -0.36 -17.50 12.93
C ALA A 123 0.65 -18.65 13.01
N ASP A 124 1.93 -18.36 12.88
CA ASP A 124 2.98 -19.37 12.99
C ASP A 124 3.14 -19.83 14.45
N ASP A 125 2.96 -18.92 15.43
CA ASP A 125 3.01 -19.23 16.87
C ASP A 125 1.86 -20.13 17.35
N LEU A 126 0.67 -20.03 16.72
CA LEU A 126 -0.50 -20.85 17.10
C LEU A 126 -0.42 -22.31 16.63
N GLY A 127 0.49 -22.67 15.71
CA GLY A 127 0.64 -24.01 15.16
C GLY A 127 -0.56 -24.48 14.30
N PRO A 128 -0.41 -25.60 13.57
CA PRO A 128 -1.48 -26.14 12.73
C PRO A 128 -2.70 -26.62 13.55
N ASP A 129 -2.51 -27.18 14.76
CA ASP A 129 -3.54 -27.78 15.55
C ASP A 129 -4.54 -26.77 16.15
N ALA A 130 -4.10 -25.56 16.49
CA ALA A 130 -4.96 -24.51 17.02
C ALA A 130 -5.91 -23.91 15.96
N LEU A 131 -5.55 -24.00 14.69
CA LEU A 131 -6.35 -23.49 13.57
C LEU A 131 -7.52 -24.44 13.22
N GLU A 132 -7.39 -25.74 13.45
CA GLU A 132 -8.44 -26.71 13.21
C GLU A 132 -9.51 -26.70 14.35
N SER A 133 -9.09 -26.45 15.58
CA SER A 133 -10.01 -26.36 16.74
C SER A 133 -11.00 -25.20 16.68
N THR A 134 -10.70 -24.13 15.92
CA THR A 134 -11.58 -22.95 15.79
C THR A 134 -12.57 -23.07 14.63
N ALA A 135 -12.44 -24.10 13.81
CA ALA A 135 -13.28 -24.34 12.62
C ALA A 135 -14.35 -25.44 12.84
N ALA A 136 -14.36 -26.10 14.01
CA ALA A 136 -15.34 -27.10 14.43
C ALA A 136 -16.39 -26.52 15.39
#